data_625d363448e3286680f8303e257457ae
#
_entry.id   625d363448e3286680f8303e257457ae
#
_cell.length_a   1.000
_cell.length_b   1.000
_cell.length_c   1.000
_cell.angle_alpha   90.00
_cell.angle_beta   90.00
_cell.angle_gamma   90.00
#
_symmetry.space_group_name_H-M   'P 1'
#
loop_
_entity.id
_entity.type
_entity.pdbx_description
1 polymer ?
#
loop_
_entity_poly.entity_id
_entity_poly.type
_entity_poly.pdbx_seq_one_letter_code
_entity_poly.pdbx_strand_id
1 'polypeptide(L)'
;WGTLMSKRGVDLAGEYRYLEVPYKGLIWGNYMPWDRLRDEKRWGFAAVHNGTLPGGAALNLNANRVSDDNYWKDFTRVSTSLTTRLLPTDASLTWSEGGFSTAARALYWQTLQDPTAPITPPYNRMPQLTARYGGSAAAGFEYSANVDYTKFESIPALTGQPNAQRSFFAAEVSRPW
;
A
#
# COMPACT_ATOMS: atom_id res chain seq x y z
N TRP A 1 -15.03 17.67 -11.06
CA TRP A 1 -15.57 17.64 -12.43
C TRP A 1 -16.63 16.54 -12.57
N GLY A 2 -17.51 16.65 -13.60
CA GLY A 2 -18.53 15.66 -13.92
C GLY A 2 -18.43 15.24 -15.39
N THR A 3 -18.64 13.97 -15.68
CA THR A 3 -18.64 13.42 -17.02
C THR A 3 -19.98 12.74 -17.31
N LEU A 4 -20.66 13.21 -18.36
CA LEU A 4 -21.88 12.55 -18.83
C LEU A 4 -21.50 11.48 -19.87
N MET A 5 -21.80 10.23 -19.56
CA MET A 5 -21.60 9.08 -20.43
C MET A 5 -22.96 8.62 -20.98
N SER A 6 -23.19 8.76 -22.30
CA SER A 6 -24.51 8.51 -22.92
C SER A 6 -25.11 7.14 -22.61
N LYS A 7 -24.27 6.12 -22.48
CA LYS A 7 -24.71 4.74 -22.22
C LYS A 7 -24.66 4.34 -20.72
N ARG A 8 -23.88 5.03 -19.90
CA ARG A 8 -23.64 4.65 -18.50
C ARG A 8 -24.34 5.56 -17.49
N GLY A 9 -24.33 6.85 -17.73
CA GLY A 9 -24.88 7.85 -16.79
C GLY A 9 -23.88 8.93 -16.44
N VAL A 10 -23.97 9.46 -15.22
CA VAL A 10 -23.15 10.56 -14.73
C VAL A 10 -22.05 10.01 -13.82
N ASP A 11 -20.81 10.34 -14.13
CA ASP A 11 -19.64 10.09 -13.28
C ASP A 11 -19.17 11.43 -12.69
N LEU A 12 -19.12 11.51 -11.36
CA LEU A 12 -18.63 12.65 -10.59
C LEU A 12 -17.25 12.34 -10.07
N ALA A 13 -16.27 13.18 -10.36
CA ALA A 13 -14.91 12.97 -9.89
C ALA A 13 -14.36 14.23 -9.22
N GLY A 14 -13.50 14.02 -8.23
CA GLY A 14 -12.83 15.07 -7.48
C GLY A 14 -11.36 14.72 -7.20
N GLU A 15 -10.56 15.75 -7.10
CA GLU A 15 -9.16 15.65 -6.70
C GLU A 15 -8.86 16.75 -5.69
N TYR A 16 -8.19 16.36 -4.60
CA TYR A 16 -7.69 17.27 -3.59
C TYR A 16 -6.20 17.05 -3.40
N ARG A 17 -5.43 18.10 -3.57
CA ARG A 17 -3.98 18.11 -3.34
C ARG A 17 -3.67 19.04 -2.19
N TYR A 18 -2.78 18.62 -1.32
CA TYR A 18 -2.27 19.44 -0.23
C TYR A 18 -0.75 19.35 -0.16
N LEU A 19 -0.16 20.47 0.21
CA LEU A 19 1.27 20.64 0.39
C LEU A 19 1.52 21.56 1.57
N GLU A 20 2.01 20.98 2.64
CA GLU A 20 2.38 21.65 3.87
C GLU A 20 3.75 21.15 4.31
N VAL A 21 4.43 21.90 5.17
CA VAL A 21 5.62 21.39 5.86
C VAL A 21 5.15 20.86 7.22
N PRO A 22 5.28 19.58 7.53
CA PRO A 22 6.16 18.56 6.93
C PRO A 22 5.44 17.46 6.10
N TYR A 23 4.28 17.69 5.51
CA TYR A 23 3.53 16.66 4.80
C TYR A 23 2.93 17.12 3.47
N LYS A 24 2.72 16.18 2.57
CA LYS A 24 2.07 16.38 1.28
C LYS A 24 1.24 15.19 0.88
N GLY A 25 0.25 15.42 0.04
CA GLY A 25 -0.56 14.33 -0.47
C GLY A 25 -1.53 14.72 -1.56
N LEU A 26 -2.17 13.69 -2.08
CA LEU A 26 -3.21 13.76 -3.10
C LEU A 26 -4.30 12.76 -2.72
N ILE A 27 -5.54 13.18 -2.81
CA ILE A 27 -6.71 12.31 -2.72
C ILE A 27 -7.49 12.51 -4.00
N TRP A 28 -7.80 11.41 -4.66
CA TRP A 28 -8.62 11.38 -5.86
C TRP A 28 -9.77 10.41 -5.65
N GLY A 29 -10.93 10.75 -6.18
CA GLY A 29 -12.07 9.84 -6.15
C GLY A 29 -13.04 10.14 -7.28
N ASN A 30 -13.76 9.11 -7.71
CA ASN A 30 -14.93 9.25 -8.54
C ASN A 30 -16.09 8.41 -7.99
N TYR A 31 -17.28 8.84 -8.34
CA TYR A 31 -18.53 8.18 -7.95
C TYR A 31 -19.55 8.27 -9.09
N MET A 32 -20.01 7.12 -9.54
CA MET A 32 -21.12 6.97 -10.48
C MET A 32 -22.32 6.41 -9.71
N PRO A 33 -23.34 7.20 -9.42
CA PRO A 33 -24.51 6.77 -8.63
C PRO A 33 -25.24 5.58 -9.25
N TRP A 34 -25.23 5.52 -10.57
CA TRP A 34 -25.87 4.45 -11.32
C TRP A 34 -25.22 4.26 -12.68
N ASP A 35 -24.57 3.10 -12.88
CA ASP A 35 -24.06 2.66 -14.19
C ASP A 35 -25.14 1.83 -14.90
N ARG A 36 -25.80 2.40 -15.90
CA ARG A 36 -26.87 1.76 -16.64
C ARG A 36 -26.47 0.47 -17.36
N LEU A 37 -25.18 0.28 -17.67
CA LEU A 37 -24.70 -0.94 -18.33
C LEU A 37 -24.44 -2.08 -17.35
N ARG A 38 -24.19 -1.76 -16.09
CA ARG A 38 -23.85 -2.74 -15.04
C ARG A 38 -24.98 -2.91 -14.02
N ASP A 39 -25.96 -1.99 -14.03
CA ASP A 39 -27.06 -1.93 -13.08
C ASP A 39 -26.62 -1.78 -11.61
N GLU A 40 -25.54 -1.02 -11.39
CA GLU A 40 -24.91 -0.85 -10.08
C GLU A 40 -24.29 0.54 -9.89
N LYS A 41 -24.04 0.92 -8.63
CA LYS A 41 -23.23 2.09 -8.27
C LYS A 41 -21.75 1.72 -8.33
N ARG A 42 -20.93 2.64 -8.87
CA ARG A 42 -19.50 2.40 -9.05
C ARG A 42 -18.68 3.55 -8.50
N TRP A 43 -17.53 3.24 -7.98
CA TRP A 43 -16.63 4.23 -7.42
C TRP A 43 -15.17 3.78 -7.50
N GLY A 44 -14.28 4.76 -7.52
CA GLY A 44 -12.85 4.58 -7.41
C GLY A 44 -12.26 5.58 -6.44
N PHE A 45 -11.24 5.17 -5.72
CA PHE A 45 -10.52 5.98 -4.75
C PHE A 45 -9.02 5.73 -4.85
N ALA A 46 -8.25 6.82 -4.87
CA ALA A 46 -6.80 6.78 -4.78
C ALA A 46 -6.31 7.87 -3.82
N ALA A 47 -5.39 7.53 -2.94
CA ALA A 47 -4.78 8.50 -2.04
C ALA A 47 -3.29 8.23 -1.90
N VAL A 48 -2.50 9.30 -1.91
CA VAL A 48 -1.07 9.27 -1.60
C VAL A 48 -0.81 10.30 -0.52
N HIS A 49 -0.14 9.90 0.54
CA HIS A 49 0.32 10.79 1.60
C HIS A 49 1.77 10.48 1.93
N ASN A 50 2.58 11.52 2.08
CA ASN A 50 3.95 11.44 2.57
C ASN A 50 4.15 12.56 3.58
N GLY A 51 4.62 12.22 4.75
CA GLY A 51 4.80 13.21 5.81
C GLY A 51 5.71 12.74 6.92
N THR A 52 6.16 13.70 7.73
CA THR A 52 6.92 13.44 8.94
C THR A 52 6.07 13.82 10.15
N LEU A 53 5.88 12.89 11.05
CA LEU A 53 5.15 13.09 12.30
C LEU A 53 6.02 13.81 13.34
N PRO A 54 5.42 14.42 14.38
CA PRO A 54 6.17 14.88 15.54
C PRO A 54 7.01 13.74 16.12
N GLY A 55 8.30 13.99 16.40
CA GLY A 55 9.26 12.96 16.80
C GLY A 55 10.04 12.32 15.65
N GLY A 56 9.90 12.83 14.41
CA GLY A 56 10.74 12.45 13.28
C GLY A 56 10.34 11.16 12.55
N ALA A 57 9.23 10.53 12.93
CA ALA A 57 8.74 9.36 12.22
C ALA A 57 8.15 9.72 10.84
N ALA A 58 8.58 9.04 9.78
CA ALA A 58 8.05 9.23 8.43
C ALA A 58 6.86 8.30 8.18
N LEU A 59 5.72 8.90 7.79
CA LEU A 59 4.50 8.20 7.40
C LEU A 59 4.32 8.27 5.89
N ASN A 60 4.18 7.10 5.25
CA ASN A 60 3.85 7.01 3.83
C ASN A 60 2.58 6.17 3.67
N LEU A 61 1.67 6.66 2.84
CA LEU A 61 0.43 5.96 2.47
C LEU A 61 0.24 6.02 0.96
N ASN A 62 -0.06 4.87 0.37
CA ASN A 62 -0.55 4.75 -1.00
C ASN A 62 -1.75 3.81 -0.96
N ALA A 63 -2.95 4.35 -1.12
CA ALA A 63 -4.20 3.58 -1.07
C ALA A 63 -4.92 3.67 -2.40
N ASN A 64 -5.30 2.51 -2.95
CA ASN A 64 -6.03 2.41 -4.20
C ASN A 64 -7.16 1.39 -4.04
N ARG A 65 -8.38 1.77 -4.36
CA ARG A 65 -9.52 0.89 -4.24
C ARG A 65 -10.62 1.25 -5.23
N VAL A 66 -11.30 0.22 -5.73
CA VAL A 66 -12.44 0.38 -6.66
C VAL A 66 -13.60 -0.52 -6.24
N SER A 67 -14.77 -0.20 -6.79
CA SER A 67 -16.02 -0.88 -6.44
C SER A 67 -16.09 -2.33 -6.89
N ASP A 68 -15.50 -2.65 -8.05
CA ASP A 68 -15.76 -3.92 -8.72
C ASP A 68 -14.61 -4.37 -9.64
N ASP A 69 -14.65 -5.66 -10.01
CA ASP A 69 -13.63 -6.32 -10.82
C ASP A 69 -13.52 -5.84 -12.27
N ASN A 70 -14.55 -5.19 -12.80
CA ASN A 70 -14.58 -4.68 -14.17
C ASN A 70 -14.18 -3.21 -14.29
N TYR A 71 -13.92 -2.55 -13.15
CA TYR A 71 -13.63 -1.13 -13.11
C TYR A 71 -12.48 -0.74 -14.05
N TRP A 72 -11.38 -1.48 -14.06
CA TRP A 72 -10.20 -1.21 -14.88
C TRP A 72 -10.46 -1.27 -16.39
N LYS A 73 -11.44 -2.07 -16.83
CA LYS A 73 -11.85 -2.17 -18.25
C LYS A 73 -12.71 -0.98 -18.68
N ASP A 74 -13.55 -0.53 -17.78
CA ASP A 74 -14.63 0.42 -18.08
C ASP A 74 -14.21 1.89 -17.87
N PHE A 75 -13.26 2.13 -16.96
CA PHE A 75 -12.79 3.47 -16.59
C PHE A 75 -11.31 3.66 -16.97
N THR A 76 -11.02 3.83 -18.25
CA THR A 76 -9.65 3.96 -18.77
C THR A 76 -9.06 5.38 -18.65
N ARG A 77 -9.88 6.39 -18.29
CA ARG A 77 -9.48 7.82 -18.20
C ARG A 77 -9.40 8.34 -16.77
N VAL A 78 -9.36 7.46 -15.80
CA VAL A 78 -9.18 7.79 -14.37
C VAL A 78 -7.70 7.80 -14.00
N SER A 79 -7.40 7.98 -12.71
CA SER A 79 -6.04 7.84 -12.21
C SER A 79 -5.38 6.55 -12.70
N THR A 80 -4.18 6.64 -13.23
CA THR A 80 -3.44 5.49 -13.77
C THR A 80 -3.25 4.37 -12.74
N SER A 81 -3.23 4.71 -11.45
CA SER A 81 -3.15 3.74 -10.36
C SER A 81 -4.37 2.84 -10.25
N LEU A 82 -5.52 3.25 -10.79
CA LEU A 82 -6.79 2.51 -10.75
C LEU A 82 -7.10 1.74 -12.04
N THR A 83 -6.26 1.86 -13.06
CA THR A 83 -6.44 1.15 -14.35
C THR A 83 -5.71 -0.19 -14.41
N THR A 84 -5.22 -0.67 -13.28
CA THR A 84 -4.53 -1.95 -13.13
C THR A 84 -5.43 -2.97 -12.42
N ARG A 85 -5.10 -4.25 -12.57
CA ARG A 85 -5.82 -5.33 -11.90
C ARG A 85 -5.31 -5.65 -10.49
N LEU A 86 -4.15 -5.10 -10.12
CA LEU A 86 -3.54 -5.21 -8.80
C LEU A 86 -3.48 -3.83 -8.16
N LEU A 87 -4.36 -3.59 -7.21
CA LEU A 87 -4.48 -2.31 -6.52
C LEU A 87 -3.90 -2.42 -5.11
N PRO A 88 -2.73 -1.82 -4.85
CA PRO A 88 -2.14 -1.83 -3.52
C PRO A 88 -2.83 -0.82 -2.59
N THR A 89 -2.96 -1.21 -1.32
CA THR A 89 -3.07 -0.30 -0.19
C THR A 89 -1.85 -0.57 0.69
N ASP A 90 -0.92 0.37 0.71
CA ASP A 90 0.37 0.27 1.38
C ASP A 90 0.52 1.44 2.35
N ALA A 91 0.65 1.14 3.63
CA ALA A 91 0.92 2.11 4.68
C ALA A 91 2.21 1.74 5.40
N SER A 92 3.12 2.69 5.54
CA SER A 92 4.38 2.47 6.26
C SER A 92 4.72 3.63 7.18
N LEU A 93 5.19 3.28 8.36
CA LEU A 93 5.73 4.18 9.36
C LEU A 93 7.19 3.78 9.61
N THR A 94 8.12 4.71 9.43
CA THR A 94 9.54 4.48 9.67
C THR A 94 10.08 5.52 10.65
N TRP A 95 10.96 5.09 11.54
CA TRP A 95 11.62 5.99 12.48
C TRP A 95 13.06 5.54 12.70
N SER A 96 13.94 6.52 12.86
CA SER A 96 15.34 6.23 13.17
C SER A 96 15.94 7.32 14.05
N GLU A 97 16.74 6.89 15.02
CA GLU A 97 17.48 7.77 15.91
C GLU A 97 18.76 7.07 16.39
N GLY A 98 19.88 7.78 16.34
CA GLY A 98 21.18 7.20 16.67
C GLY A 98 21.45 5.96 15.79
N GLY A 99 21.84 4.86 16.41
CA GLY A 99 22.07 3.57 15.74
C GLY A 99 20.82 2.70 15.56
N PHE A 100 19.64 3.18 16.00
CA PHE A 100 18.39 2.42 15.92
C PHE A 100 17.53 2.87 14.74
N SER A 101 16.93 1.91 14.03
CA SER A 101 15.89 2.18 13.03
C SER A 101 14.80 1.13 13.10
N THR A 102 13.56 1.56 12.89
CA THR A 102 12.39 0.66 12.89
C THR A 102 11.42 1.03 11.79
N ALA A 103 10.71 0.04 11.28
CA ALA A 103 9.62 0.24 10.34
C ALA A 103 8.45 -0.70 10.66
N ALA A 104 7.25 -0.15 10.55
CA ALA A 104 6.00 -0.90 10.53
C ALA A 104 5.31 -0.67 9.18
N ARG A 105 4.86 -1.73 8.53
CA ARG A 105 4.20 -1.68 7.23
C ARG A 105 2.97 -2.58 7.21
N ALA A 106 1.92 -2.10 6.54
CA ALA A 106 0.73 -2.87 6.20
C ALA A 106 0.52 -2.77 4.68
N LEU A 107 0.53 -3.92 4.01
CA LEU A 107 0.31 -4.01 2.57
C LEU A 107 -0.87 -4.95 2.30
N TYR A 108 -1.89 -4.41 1.68
CA TYR A 108 -3.09 -5.12 1.24
C TYR A 108 -3.26 -4.99 -0.28
N TRP A 109 -3.74 -6.04 -0.93
CA TRP A 109 -4.03 -6.06 -2.36
C TRP A 109 -5.52 -6.26 -2.64
N GLN A 110 -6.12 -5.33 -3.38
CA GLN A 110 -7.37 -5.62 -4.09
C GLN A 110 -7.00 -6.14 -5.48
N THR A 111 -7.39 -7.37 -5.77
CA THR A 111 -7.12 -8.04 -7.05
C THR A 111 -8.40 -8.12 -7.85
N LEU A 112 -8.45 -7.47 -9.01
CA LEU A 112 -9.62 -7.43 -9.87
C LEU A 112 -9.62 -8.67 -10.75
N GLN A 113 -10.58 -9.57 -10.51
CA GLN A 113 -10.66 -10.84 -11.20
C GLN A 113 -11.38 -10.73 -12.55
N ASP A 114 -10.82 -11.37 -13.55
CA ASP A 114 -11.48 -11.58 -14.84
C ASP A 114 -11.73 -13.09 -14.99
N PRO A 115 -12.98 -13.54 -15.08
CA PRO A 115 -13.28 -14.97 -15.23
C PRO A 115 -12.60 -15.62 -16.45
N THR A 116 -12.31 -14.84 -17.50
CA THR A 116 -11.65 -15.33 -18.73
C THR A 116 -10.13 -15.36 -18.62
N ALA A 117 -9.56 -14.63 -17.67
CA ALA A 117 -8.12 -14.52 -17.43
C ALA A 117 -7.84 -14.27 -15.93
N PRO A 118 -8.07 -15.27 -15.07
CA PRO A 118 -7.88 -15.12 -13.64
C PRO A 118 -6.40 -14.85 -13.30
N ILE A 119 -6.15 -14.06 -12.26
CA ILE A 119 -4.82 -13.82 -11.73
C ILE A 119 -4.75 -14.24 -10.25
N THR A 120 -3.61 -14.81 -9.87
CA THR A 120 -3.37 -15.18 -8.48
C THR A 120 -3.07 -13.93 -7.64
N PRO A 121 -3.87 -13.64 -6.59
CA PRO A 121 -3.58 -12.54 -5.68
C PRO A 121 -2.23 -12.72 -4.98
N PRO A 122 -1.41 -11.66 -4.88
CA PRO A 122 -0.22 -11.70 -4.03
C PRO A 122 -0.62 -11.78 -2.55
N TYR A 123 0.31 -12.22 -1.70
CA TYR A 123 0.12 -12.16 -0.26
C TYR A 123 -0.03 -10.73 0.25
N ASN A 124 -1.02 -10.49 1.08
CA ASN A 124 -1.04 -9.34 1.97
C ASN A 124 0.04 -9.50 3.05
N ARG A 125 0.61 -8.42 3.53
CA ARG A 125 1.58 -8.39 4.63
C ARG A 125 1.04 -7.50 5.73
N MET A 126 0.48 -8.10 6.77
CA MET A 126 -0.24 -7.36 7.81
C MET A 126 -0.09 -8.02 9.19
N PRO A 127 0.82 -7.53 10.04
CA PRO A 127 1.84 -6.51 9.82
C PRO A 127 3.14 -7.06 9.25
N GLN A 128 3.98 -6.14 8.75
CA GLN A 128 5.42 -6.35 8.58
C GLN A 128 6.16 -5.38 9.50
N LEU A 129 6.98 -5.90 10.40
CA LEU A 129 7.72 -5.13 11.40
C LEU A 129 9.21 -5.42 11.23
N THR A 130 10.02 -4.36 11.18
CA THR A 130 11.47 -4.48 11.15
C THR A 130 12.10 -3.57 12.18
N ALA A 131 13.19 -4.03 12.80
CA ALA A 131 14.01 -3.21 13.66
C ALA A 131 15.48 -3.52 13.43
N ARG A 132 16.31 -2.51 13.41
CA ARG A 132 17.77 -2.60 13.29
C ARG A 132 18.41 -1.75 14.35
N TYR A 133 19.48 -2.26 14.90
CA TYR A 133 20.33 -1.55 15.82
C TYR A 133 21.79 -1.80 15.47
N GLY A 134 22.61 -0.77 15.45
CA GLY A 134 24.02 -0.91 15.14
C GLY A 134 24.83 0.29 15.58
N GLY A 135 26.12 0.06 15.80
CA GLY A 135 27.04 1.08 16.24
C GLY A 135 28.46 0.57 16.41
N SER A 136 29.31 1.44 16.94
CA SER A 136 30.70 1.12 17.24
C SER A 136 30.90 1.16 18.75
N ALA A 137 31.64 0.22 19.29
CA ALA A 137 32.06 0.16 20.68
C ALA A 137 33.53 0.56 20.82
N ALA A 138 34.00 0.71 22.07
CA ALA A 138 35.39 0.92 22.37
C ALA A 138 36.28 -0.17 21.76
N ALA A 139 37.55 0.14 21.49
CA ALA A 139 38.54 -0.74 20.88
C ALA A 139 38.23 -1.16 19.43
N GLY A 140 37.38 -0.40 18.69
CA GLY A 140 37.13 -0.59 17.27
C GLY A 140 36.18 -1.75 16.95
N PHE A 141 35.40 -2.25 17.90
CA PHE A 141 34.34 -3.22 17.63
C PHE A 141 33.14 -2.54 16.99
N GLU A 142 32.60 -3.15 15.96
CA GLU A 142 31.33 -2.81 15.34
C GLU A 142 30.31 -3.89 15.68
N TYR A 143 29.07 -3.50 15.91
CA TYR A 143 27.99 -4.44 16.19
C TYR A 143 26.72 -4.06 15.42
N SER A 144 25.96 -5.05 15.02
CA SER A 144 24.64 -4.88 14.44
C SER A 144 23.68 -5.98 14.88
N ALA A 145 22.42 -5.63 14.97
CA ALA A 145 21.32 -6.58 15.16
C ALA A 145 20.16 -6.20 14.24
N ASN A 146 19.48 -7.20 13.68
CA ASN A 146 18.36 -7.02 12.78
C ASN A 146 17.25 -8.01 13.14
N VAL A 147 16.01 -7.52 13.21
CA VAL A 147 14.79 -8.29 13.46
C VAL A 147 13.79 -7.98 12.35
N ASP A 148 13.19 -9.03 11.78
CA ASP A 148 12.05 -8.93 10.85
C ASP A 148 10.95 -9.87 11.31
N TYR A 149 9.73 -9.37 11.35
CA TYR A 149 8.52 -10.16 11.53
C TYR A 149 7.53 -9.80 10.44
N THR A 150 7.01 -10.79 9.73
CA THR A 150 6.01 -10.59 8.68
C THR A 150 4.92 -11.65 8.77
N LYS A 151 3.67 -11.21 8.86
CA LYS A 151 2.49 -12.04 8.69
C LYS A 151 1.99 -11.94 7.26
N PHE A 152 1.85 -13.09 6.61
CA PHE A 152 1.36 -13.23 5.24
C PHE A 152 -0.08 -13.74 5.28
N GLU A 153 -0.98 -13.00 4.64
CA GLU A 153 -2.38 -13.38 4.50
C GLU A 153 -2.74 -13.55 3.03
N SER A 154 -3.38 -14.65 2.70
CA SER A 154 -3.91 -14.94 1.36
C SER A 154 -5.41 -15.18 1.43
N ILE A 155 -6.05 -15.30 0.29
CA ILE A 155 -7.42 -15.80 0.16
C ILE A 155 -7.30 -17.26 -0.33
N PRO A 156 -7.34 -18.26 0.57
CA PRO A 156 -7.03 -19.66 0.20
C PRO A 156 -7.91 -20.19 -0.92
N ALA A 157 -9.16 -19.75 -0.98
CA ALA A 157 -10.10 -20.13 -2.05
C ALA A 157 -9.64 -19.70 -3.45
N LEU A 158 -8.86 -18.62 -3.57
CA LEU A 158 -8.34 -18.12 -4.85
C LEU A 158 -6.89 -18.53 -5.12
N THR A 159 -6.10 -18.70 -4.06
CA THR A 159 -4.65 -18.92 -4.19
C THR A 159 -4.24 -20.37 -4.01
N GLY A 160 -5.05 -21.15 -3.30
CA GLY A 160 -4.65 -22.49 -2.79
C GLY A 160 -3.55 -22.44 -1.72
N GLN A 161 -3.15 -21.24 -1.26
CA GLN A 161 -2.01 -21.04 -0.37
C GLN A 161 -2.49 -20.70 1.05
N PRO A 162 -1.90 -21.32 2.11
CA PRO A 162 -2.24 -21.02 3.49
C PRO A 162 -1.65 -19.67 3.93
N ASN A 163 -2.21 -19.11 4.99
CA ASN A 163 -1.59 -18.01 5.72
C ASN A 163 -0.30 -18.47 6.39
N ALA A 164 0.68 -17.57 6.50
CA ALA A 164 1.99 -17.86 7.03
C ALA A 164 2.53 -16.72 7.89
N GLN A 165 3.53 -17.03 8.71
CA GLN A 165 4.30 -16.04 9.47
C GLN A 165 5.79 -16.34 9.30
N ARG A 166 6.59 -15.28 9.24
CA ARG A 166 8.04 -15.37 9.20
C ARG A 166 8.63 -14.48 10.27
N SER A 167 9.53 -15.02 11.06
CA SER A 167 10.40 -14.26 11.96
C SER A 167 11.85 -14.50 11.56
N PHE A 168 12.64 -13.45 11.58
CA PHE A 168 14.06 -13.48 11.29
C PHE A 168 14.81 -12.64 12.33
N PHE A 169 15.93 -13.15 12.81
CA PHE A 169 16.86 -12.45 13.66
C PHE A 169 18.28 -12.71 13.18
N ALA A 170 19.09 -11.66 13.12
CA ALA A 170 20.53 -11.76 12.88
C ALA A 170 21.24 -10.74 13.79
N ALA A 171 22.38 -11.15 14.31
CA ALA A 171 23.30 -10.26 15.02
C ALA A 171 24.72 -10.53 14.56
N GLU A 172 25.51 -9.48 14.46
CA GLU A 172 26.91 -9.52 14.06
C GLU A 172 27.75 -8.64 14.97
N VAL A 173 28.95 -9.12 15.29
CA VAL A 173 30.01 -8.33 15.94
C VAL A 173 31.27 -8.53 15.14
N SER A 174 31.89 -7.46 14.69
CA SER A 174 33.11 -7.47 13.91
C SER A 174 34.15 -6.50 14.47
N ARG A 175 35.40 -6.75 14.18
CA ARG A 175 36.51 -5.84 14.48
C ARG A 175 37.37 -5.73 13.23
N PRO A 176 37.29 -4.60 12.50
CA PRO A 176 38.19 -4.36 11.39
C PRO A 176 39.64 -4.26 11.90
N TRP A 177 40.53 -4.86 11.17
CA TRP A 177 41.99 -4.87 11.47
C TRP A 177 42.66 -3.60 10.93
#